data_e8dd07ec46e2a4e10f2126fabea89ad5
#
_entry.id   e8dd07ec46e2a4e10f2126fabea89ad5
#
_cell.length_a   1.000
_cell.length_b   1.000
_cell.length_c   1.000
_cell.angle_alpha   90.00
_cell.angle_beta   90.00
_cell.angle_gamma   90.00
#
_symmetry.space_group_name_H-M   'P 1'
#
loop_
_entity.id
_entity.type
_entity.pdbx_description
1 polymer ?
#
loop_
_entity_poly.entity_id
_entity_poly.type
_entity_poly.pdbx_seq_one_letter_code
_entity_poly.pdbx_strand_id
1 'polypeptide(L)' 'MLRIRNGSFYSGPGDYTLFILKDNLLQSRPVRLGDCNYDYIEVVSGLESGEQVVVSDMTKYKGKEKLKVR' A
#
# COMPACT_ATOMS: atom_id res chain seq x y z
N MET A 1 9.14 0.57 -12.57
CA MET A 1 7.88 1.06 -12.01
C MET A 1 7.58 0.32 -10.72
N LEU A 2 7.28 1.03 -9.68
CA LEU A 2 6.94 0.40 -8.41
C LEU A 2 5.48 -0.02 -8.41
N ARG A 3 5.19 -1.08 -7.67
CA ARG A 3 3.83 -1.56 -7.55
C ARG A 3 3.66 -2.29 -6.23
N ILE A 4 2.42 -2.34 -5.76
CA ILE A 4 2.08 -3.10 -4.58
C ILE A 4 0.92 -4.01 -4.91
N ARG A 5 0.70 -4.98 -4.06
CA ARG A 5 -0.37 -5.94 -4.29
C ARG A 5 -1.71 -5.28 -4.15
N ASN A 6 -2.62 -5.62 -5.04
CA ASN A 6 -3.97 -5.08 -5.00
C ASN A 6 -4.70 -5.60 -3.76
N GLY A 7 -5.54 -4.78 -3.21
CA GLY A 7 -6.29 -5.15 -2.02
C GLY A 7 -7.51 -4.29 -1.85
N SER A 8 -8.26 -4.60 -0.83
CA SER A 8 -9.56 -3.97 -0.61
C SER A 8 -9.45 -2.51 -0.22
N PHE A 9 -8.28 -2.04 0.16
CA PHE A 9 -8.12 -0.64 0.52
C PHE A 9 -8.14 0.29 -0.68
N TYR A 10 -7.92 -0.25 -1.87
CA TYR A 10 -7.75 0.57 -3.06
C TYR A 10 -9.12 0.91 -3.64
N SER A 11 -9.36 2.17 -3.90
CA SER A 11 -10.62 2.62 -4.45
C SER A 11 -10.45 3.48 -5.70
N GLY A 12 -9.33 3.34 -6.37
CA GLY A 12 -9.10 4.08 -7.61
C GLY A 12 -7.84 4.91 -7.53
N PRO A 13 -7.41 5.46 -8.65
CA PRO A 13 -6.22 6.30 -8.65
C PRO A 13 -6.40 7.52 -7.76
N GLY A 14 -5.33 7.96 -7.15
CA GLY A 14 -5.36 9.15 -6.32
C GLY A 14 -4.41 9.09 -5.17
N ASP A 15 -4.62 9.98 -4.21
CA ASP A 15 -3.74 10.11 -3.07
C ASP A 15 -4.26 9.27 -1.91
N TYR A 16 -3.34 8.57 -1.27
CA TYR A 16 -3.66 7.72 -0.14
C TYR A 16 -2.66 8.00 0.98
N THR A 17 -3.08 7.73 2.19
CA THR A 17 -2.16 7.72 3.32
C THR A 17 -2.02 6.28 3.77
N LEU A 18 -0.85 5.73 3.64
CA LEU A 18 -0.58 4.36 4.01
C LEU A 18 0.44 4.30 5.13
N PHE A 19 0.52 3.17 5.79
CA PHE A 19 1.49 2.99 6.85
C PHE A 19 2.62 2.13 6.34
N ILE A 20 3.84 2.56 6.66
CA ILE A 20 5.05 1.84 6.27
C ILE A 20 5.65 1.26 7.53
N LEU A 21 6.00 -0.01 7.50
CA LEU A 21 6.69 -0.64 8.62
C LEU A 21 8.18 -0.56 8.37
N LYS A 22 8.89 0.13 9.25
CA LYS A 22 10.32 0.28 9.12
C LYS A 22 10.92 0.22 10.50
N ASP A 23 11.89 -0.65 10.70
CA ASP A 23 12.59 -0.80 11.98
C ASP A 23 11.59 -1.03 13.11
N ASN A 24 10.58 -1.84 12.84
CA ASN A 24 9.53 -2.17 13.80
C ASN A 24 8.67 -0.99 14.19
N LEU A 25 8.70 0.09 13.43
CA LEU A 25 7.88 1.24 13.69
C LEU A 25 6.96 1.47 12.50
N LEU A 26 5.73 1.85 12.81
CA LEU A 26 4.78 2.22 11.76
C LEU A 26 4.85 3.71 11.54
N GLN A 27 4.95 4.10 10.30
CA GLN A 27 4.98 5.50 9.93
C GLN A 27 3.92 5.75 8.89
N SER A 28 3.14 6.80 9.04
CA SER A 28 2.19 7.16 8.01
C SER A 28 2.95 7.85 6.88
N ARG A 29 2.53 7.57 5.67
CA ARG A 29 3.20 8.16 4.52
C ARG A 29 2.18 8.48 3.44
N PRO A 30 2.19 9.69 2.93
CA PRO A 30 1.33 10.01 1.80
C PRO A 30 1.88 9.38 0.54
N VAL A 31 1.03 8.70 -0.21
CA VAL A 31 1.44 8.05 -1.44
C VAL A 31 0.45 8.37 -2.52
N ARG A 32 0.92 8.32 -3.75
CA ARG A 32 0.04 8.48 -4.89
C ARG A 32 0.01 7.16 -5.64
N LEU A 33 -1.19 6.66 -5.86
CA LEU A 33 -1.39 5.40 -6.56
C LEU A 33 -2.05 5.67 -7.89
N GLY A 34 -1.69 4.89 -8.88
CA GLY A 34 -2.25 4.99 -10.20
C GLY A 34 -3.23 3.88 -10.48
N ASP A 35 -3.22 3.39 -11.72
CA ASP A 35 -4.15 2.34 -12.10
C ASP A 35 -3.76 1.02 -11.49
N CYS A 36 -4.69 0.10 -11.49
CA CYS A 36 -4.42 -1.24 -10.98
C CYS A 36 -4.79 -2.28 -12.02
N ASN A 37 -4.25 -3.48 -11.82
CA ASN A 37 -4.74 -4.63 -12.54
C ASN A 37 -5.21 -5.65 -11.51
N TYR A 38 -5.41 -6.92 -11.93
CA TYR A 38 -5.86 -7.89 -11.01
C TYR A 38 -4.97 -8.07 -9.82
N ASP A 39 -3.68 -8.02 -10.00
CA ASP A 39 -2.74 -8.41 -8.95
C ASP A 39 -2.05 -7.24 -8.29
N TYR A 40 -1.88 -6.14 -8.97
CA TYR A 40 -1.01 -5.07 -8.49
C TYR A 40 -1.60 -3.71 -8.75
N ILE A 41 -1.19 -2.76 -7.93
CA ILE A 41 -1.53 -1.35 -8.08
C ILE A 41 -0.24 -0.61 -8.40
N GLU A 42 -0.27 0.26 -9.37
CA GLU A 42 0.88 1.08 -9.74
C GLU A 42 1.14 2.12 -8.66
N VAL A 43 2.36 2.25 -8.22
CA VAL A 43 2.75 3.28 -7.28
C VAL A 43 3.39 4.40 -8.06
N VAL A 44 2.73 5.55 -8.08
CA VAL A 44 3.23 6.70 -8.81
C VAL A 44 4.31 7.40 -8.00
N SER A 45 4.09 7.60 -6.72
CA SER A 45 5.10 8.24 -5.88
C SER A 45 4.81 7.94 -4.42
N GLY A 46 5.80 8.19 -3.58
CA GLY A 46 5.65 8.07 -2.15
C GLY A 46 6.21 6.80 -1.54
N LEU A 47 6.52 5.81 -2.35
CA LEU A 47 7.05 4.54 -1.85
C LEU A 47 8.32 4.18 -2.60
N GLU A 48 9.12 3.31 -1.98
CA GLU A 48 10.35 2.83 -2.59
C GLU A 48 10.35 1.33 -2.62
N SER A 49 11.11 0.78 -3.55
CA SER A 49 11.22 -0.66 -3.70
C SER A 49 11.74 -1.28 -2.42
N GLY A 50 11.11 -2.37 -2.01
CA GLY A 50 11.54 -3.08 -0.82
C GLY A 50 10.84 -2.68 0.46
N GLU A 51 10.13 -1.56 0.47
CA GLU A 51 9.40 -1.15 1.66
C GLU A 51 8.22 -2.06 1.91
N GLN A 52 7.80 -2.16 3.15
CA GLN A 52 6.61 -2.91 3.52
C GLN A 52 5.51 -1.96 3.89
N VAL A 53 4.37 -2.10 3.25
CA VAL A 53 3.20 -1.29 3.51
C VAL A 53 2.23 -2.12 4.33
N VAL A 54 1.71 -1.53 5.40
CA VAL A 54 0.73 -2.19 6.25
C VAL A 54 -0.62 -1.58 5.96
N VAL A 55 -1.57 -2.41 5.58
CA VAL A 55 -2.92 -1.94 5.29
C VAL A 55 -3.89 -2.63 6.22
N SER A 56 -4.97 -1.94 6.53
CA SER A 56 -6.01 -2.51 7.34
C SER A 56 -7.01 -3.23 6.45
N ASP A 57 -7.40 -4.40 6.90
CA ASP A 57 -8.44 -5.11 6.20
C ASP A 57 -9.77 -4.57 6.65
N MET A 58 -10.49 -3.99 5.72
CA MET A 58 -11.73 -3.37 6.07
C MET A 58 -12.84 -4.37 6.23
N THR A 59 -12.68 -5.57 5.80
CA THR A 59 -13.81 -6.44 5.76
C THR A 59 -14.08 -7.11 7.05
N LYS A 60 -13.24 -7.36 7.93
CA LYS A 60 -13.53 -8.00 8.98
C LYS A 60 -12.79 -7.80 9.97
N TYR A 61 -12.26 -8.06 10.54
CA TYR A 61 -11.73 -7.85 11.63
C TYR A 61 -10.47 -8.20 11.62
N LYS A 62 -9.87 -8.32 11.07
CA LYS A 62 -8.79 -8.73 11.27
C LYS A 62 -7.81 -8.19 11.06
N GLY A 63 -7.54 -7.56 10.78
CA GLY A 63 -6.47 -7.28 10.76
C GLY A 63 -5.66 -6.57 9.88
N LYS A 64 -4.45 -6.47 9.97
CA LYS A 64 -3.58 -5.73 9.12
C LYS A 64 -2.81 -6.66 8.23
N GLU A 65 -2.65 -6.30 6.98
CA GLU A 65 -1.81 -7.06 6.08
C GLU A 65 -0.58 -6.27 5.75
N LYS A 66 0.51 -6.96 5.53
CA LYS A 66 1.74 -6.33 5.11
C LYS A 66 1.96 -6.63 3.65
N LEU A 67 2.12 -5.57 2.87
CA LEU A 67 2.36 -5.70 1.45
C LEU A 67 3.74 -5.17 1.13
N LYS A 68 4.45 -5.89 0.31
CA LYS A 68 5.80 -5.47 -0.05
C LYS A 68 5.74 -4.69 -1.36
N VAL A 69 6.45 -3.59 -1.39
CA VAL A 69 6.54 -2.77 -2.59
C VAL A 69 7.56 -3.41 -3.52
N ARG A 70 7.19 -3.61 -4.72
CA ARG A 70 8.03 -4.25 -5.72
C ARG A 70 8.46 -3.28 -6.78
#